data_c5971dde645907d3869061fbb327c7cf
#
_entry.id   c5971dde645907d3869061fbb327c7cf
#
_cell.length_a   1.000
_cell.length_b   1.000
_cell.length_c   1.000
_cell.angle_alpha   90.00
_cell.angle_beta   90.00
_cell.angle_gamma   90.00
#
_symmetry.space_group_name_H-M   'P 1'
#
loop_
_entity.id
_entity.type
_entity.pdbx_description
1 polymer ?
#
loop_
_entity_poly.entity_id
_entity_poly.type
_entity_poly.pdbx_seq_one_letter_code
_entity_poly.pdbx_strand_id
1 'polypeptide(L)'
;MSSSADDRDAAAQSAPPPVPPLRGAALIVAAVRSLATYLAISVYVILVGPLGLLLAWLFKWPGLIFVLSHGGVGLGLALSGISARLTGAERLPRGRTAVYCANHASNIDAPLLFHVLHPRLHLLYKAEFGRMPILGRAAPIAGFIPVERQNHEQAQQAVDLAAESVARGNSFLVFPEGTRSRTGELLPFKKGGFIMAIKAQVPIVPVAIIGGRAAMTKGSRLIRPVTVDVRAGEPIETTGMTLDDRDHLIAMARTQIEEMLLAPIVHTS
;
A
#
# COMPACT_ATOMS: atom_id res chain seq x y z
N MET A 1 -0.77 23.81 -34.86
CA MET A 1 -1.50 22.58 -34.50
C MET A 1 -0.63 21.33 -34.70
N SER A 2 0.59 21.26 -34.10
CA SER A 2 1.47 20.08 -34.21
C SER A 2 1.94 19.51 -32.86
N SER A 3 1.37 20.00 -31.75
CA SER A 3 1.77 19.61 -30.37
C SER A 3 1.16 18.30 -29.85
N SER A 4 0.17 17.71 -30.52
CA SER A 4 -0.57 16.56 -29.97
C SER A 4 -0.01 15.18 -30.34
N ALA A 5 0.91 15.08 -31.28
CA ALA A 5 1.52 13.81 -31.70
C ALA A 5 2.77 13.54 -30.85
N ASP A 6 3.63 14.53 -30.65
CA ASP A 6 4.84 14.44 -29.83
C ASP A 6 4.54 14.11 -28.34
N ASP A 7 3.46 14.69 -27.78
CA ASP A 7 3.03 14.40 -26.39
C ASP A 7 2.50 12.96 -26.23
N ARG A 8 1.92 12.38 -27.29
CA ARG A 8 1.46 10.98 -27.29
C ARG A 8 2.60 9.99 -27.41
N ASP A 9 3.61 10.32 -28.19
CA ASP A 9 4.79 9.48 -28.38
C ASP A 9 5.72 9.53 -27.14
N ALA A 10 5.84 10.67 -26.48
CA ALA A 10 6.54 10.80 -25.21
C ALA A 10 5.82 10.03 -24.09
N ALA A 11 4.49 10.07 -24.00
CA ALA A 11 3.70 9.30 -23.05
C ALA A 11 3.76 7.79 -23.32
N ALA A 12 3.83 7.37 -24.60
CA ALA A 12 3.99 5.96 -24.97
C ALA A 12 5.36 5.39 -24.58
N GLN A 13 6.41 6.21 -24.54
CA GLN A 13 7.76 5.83 -24.13
C GLN A 13 7.93 5.72 -22.60
N SER A 14 7.04 6.33 -21.81
CA SER A 14 7.08 6.31 -20.34
C SER A 14 6.27 5.17 -19.71
N ALA A 15 5.44 4.48 -20.47
CA ALA A 15 4.61 3.40 -19.96
C ALA A 15 5.47 2.16 -19.59
N PRO A 16 5.35 1.62 -18.36
CA PRO A 16 6.09 0.42 -18.00
C PRO A 16 5.70 -0.75 -18.91
N PRO A 17 6.67 -1.62 -19.28
CA PRO A 17 6.44 -2.70 -20.23
C PRO A 17 5.30 -3.62 -19.79
N PRO A 18 4.54 -4.18 -20.74
CA PRO A 18 3.47 -5.11 -20.44
C PRO A 18 4.03 -6.35 -19.72
N VAL A 19 3.32 -6.80 -18.68
CA VAL A 19 3.71 -8.03 -17.96
C VAL A 19 3.51 -9.22 -18.89
N PRO A 20 4.57 -9.98 -19.26
CA PRO A 20 4.44 -11.07 -20.21
C PRO A 20 3.54 -12.18 -19.64
N PRO A 21 2.76 -12.87 -20.49
CA PRO A 21 1.94 -14.00 -20.05
C PRO A 21 2.82 -15.15 -19.58
N LEU A 22 2.41 -15.81 -18.47
CA LEU A 22 3.06 -17.05 -18.03
C LEU A 22 2.70 -18.21 -18.98
N ARG A 23 3.68 -19.03 -19.31
CA ARG A 23 3.50 -20.22 -20.17
C ARG A 23 4.27 -21.43 -19.61
N GLY A 24 3.84 -22.63 -19.98
CA GLY A 24 4.52 -23.86 -19.61
C GLY A 24 4.75 -24.03 -18.11
N ALA A 25 5.93 -24.47 -17.72
CA ALA A 25 6.30 -24.74 -16.34
C ALA A 25 6.11 -23.53 -15.40
N ALA A 26 6.41 -22.31 -15.89
CA ALA A 26 6.23 -21.09 -15.09
C ALA A 26 4.76 -20.83 -14.70
N LEU A 27 3.82 -21.16 -15.59
CA LEU A 27 2.38 -21.07 -15.28
C LEU A 27 1.98 -22.09 -14.20
N ILE A 28 2.48 -23.33 -14.32
CA ILE A 28 2.20 -24.41 -13.35
C ILE A 28 2.74 -24.00 -11.96
N VAL A 29 3.99 -23.55 -11.90
CA VAL A 29 4.62 -23.11 -10.65
C VAL A 29 3.83 -21.96 -10.01
N ALA A 30 3.45 -20.95 -10.79
CA ALA A 30 2.65 -19.83 -10.28
C ALA A 30 1.26 -20.29 -9.80
N ALA A 31 0.61 -21.22 -10.51
CA ALA A 31 -0.69 -21.75 -10.11
C ALA A 31 -0.60 -22.54 -8.80
N VAL A 32 0.37 -23.44 -8.68
CA VAL A 32 0.60 -24.25 -7.46
C VAL A 32 0.92 -23.36 -6.27
N ARG A 33 1.84 -22.38 -6.43
CA ARG A 33 2.16 -21.42 -5.37
C ARG A 33 0.95 -20.56 -4.99
N SER A 34 0.18 -20.09 -5.95
CA SER A 34 -1.03 -19.32 -5.68
C SER A 34 -2.04 -20.13 -4.87
N LEU A 35 -2.30 -21.38 -5.28
CA LEU A 35 -3.22 -22.26 -4.56
C LEU A 35 -2.72 -22.54 -3.14
N ALA A 36 -1.46 -22.90 -2.97
CA ALA A 36 -0.84 -23.14 -1.67
C ALA A 36 -0.93 -21.90 -0.78
N THR A 37 -0.63 -20.70 -1.33
CA THR A 37 -0.73 -19.44 -0.61
C THR A 37 -2.16 -19.17 -0.15
N TYR A 38 -3.15 -19.28 -1.05
CA TYR A 38 -4.55 -19.03 -0.70
C TYR A 38 -5.05 -20.01 0.35
N LEU A 39 -4.74 -21.30 0.23
CA LEU A 39 -5.11 -22.32 1.22
C LEU A 39 -4.44 -22.03 2.58
N ALA A 40 -3.15 -21.81 2.59
CA ALA A 40 -2.40 -21.56 3.84
C ALA A 40 -2.88 -20.29 4.54
N ILE A 41 -3.10 -19.19 3.81
CA ILE A 41 -3.62 -17.94 4.40
C ILE A 41 -5.06 -18.12 4.87
N SER A 42 -5.90 -18.85 4.14
CA SER A 42 -7.27 -19.13 4.59
C SER A 42 -7.26 -19.93 5.89
N VAL A 43 -6.46 -20.99 5.97
CA VAL A 43 -6.29 -21.80 7.20
C VAL A 43 -5.74 -20.96 8.33
N TYR A 44 -4.70 -20.14 8.07
CA TYR A 44 -4.13 -19.23 9.04
C TYR A 44 -5.18 -18.28 9.61
N VAL A 45 -5.95 -17.62 8.76
CA VAL A 45 -7.00 -16.67 9.17
C VAL A 45 -8.10 -17.36 9.96
N ILE A 46 -8.52 -18.58 9.55
CA ILE A 46 -9.58 -19.33 10.23
C ILE A 46 -9.14 -19.82 11.62
N LEU A 47 -7.90 -20.28 11.77
CA LEU A 47 -7.41 -20.84 13.03
C LEU A 47 -6.85 -19.75 13.96
N VAL A 48 -5.98 -18.88 13.42
CA VAL A 48 -5.25 -17.88 14.22
C VAL A 48 -6.09 -16.63 14.45
N GLY A 49 -6.96 -16.27 13.49
CA GLY A 49 -7.77 -15.06 13.57
C GLY A 49 -8.73 -15.03 14.76
N PRO A 50 -9.61 -16.02 14.98
CA PRO A 50 -10.52 -16.04 16.13
C PRO A 50 -9.78 -16.07 17.46
N LEU A 51 -8.71 -16.89 17.56
CA LEU A 51 -7.88 -16.95 18.75
C LEU A 51 -7.20 -15.59 19.02
N GLY A 52 -6.65 -14.96 17.98
CA GLY A 52 -6.03 -13.65 18.10
C GLY A 52 -7.02 -12.57 18.54
N LEU A 53 -8.24 -12.58 18.00
CA LEU A 53 -9.31 -11.66 18.41
C LEU A 53 -9.70 -11.88 19.87
N LEU A 54 -9.86 -13.13 20.29
CA LEU A 54 -10.18 -13.49 21.68
C LEU A 54 -9.08 -13.02 22.64
N LEU A 55 -7.82 -13.30 22.32
CA LEU A 55 -6.68 -12.90 23.15
C LEU A 55 -6.48 -11.38 23.17
N ALA A 56 -6.64 -10.71 22.03
CA ALA A 56 -6.57 -9.25 21.97
C ALA A 56 -7.65 -8.59 22.83
N TRP A 57 -8.85 -9.15 22.86
CA TRP A 57 -9.96 -8.69 23.69
C TRP A 57 -9.70 -9.00 25.18
N LEU A 58 -9.32 -10.24 25.52
CA LEU A 58 -9.10 -10.69 26.90
C LEU A 58 -7.98 -9.91 27.59
N PHE A 59 -6.85 -9.72 26.91
CA PHE A 59 -5.68 -9.03 27.42
C PHE A 59 -5.66 -7.53 27.12
N LYS A 60 -6.72 -6.99 26.51
CA LYS A 60 -6.78 -5.57 26.06
C LYS A 60 -5.55 -5.13 25.27
N TRP A 61 -5.02 -6.04 24.45
CA TRP A 61 -3.79 -5.84 23.68
C TRP A 61 -4.07 -5.81 22.15
N PRO A 62 -4.52 -4.68 21.59
CA PRO A 62 -4.78 -4.57 20.16
C PRO A 62 -3.53 -4.76 19.29
N GLY A 63 -2.34 -4.51 19.86
CA GLY A 63 -1.05 -4.74 19.18
C GLY A 63 -0.82 -6.19 18.75
N LEU A 64 -1.48 -7.17 19.39
CA LEU A 64 -1.43 -8.58 19.00
C LEU A 64 -1.92 -8.79 17.56
N ILE A 65 -2.94 -8.03 17.13
CA ILE A 65 -3.47 -8.12 15.75
C ILE A 65 -2.38 -7.78 14.72
N PHE A 66 -1.53 -6.77 15.00
CA PHE A 66 -0.41 -6.43 14.13
C PHE A 66 0.63 -7.55 14.05
N VAL A 67 0.99 -8.14 15.20
CA VAL A 67 1.95 -9.26 15.26
C VAL A 67 1.45 -10.44 14.43
N LEU A 68 0.20 -10.84 14.63
CA LEU A 68 -0.42 -11.93 13.88
C LEU A 68 -0.56 -11.58 12.38
N SER A 69 -0.93 -10.35 12.06
CA SER A 69 -1.02 -9.90 10.66
C SER A 69 0.33 -9.95 9.96
N HIS A 70 1.42 -9.52 10.62
CA HIS A 70 2.78 -9.66 10.06
C HIS A 70 3.16 -11.12 9.83
N GLY A 71 2.83 -12.02 10.75
CA GLY A 71 3.05 -13.46 10.59
C GLY A 71 2.31 -14.02 9.37
N GLY A 72 1.02 -13.70 9.25
CA GLY A 72 0.20 -14.14 8.10
C GLY A 72 0.68 -13.57 6.77
N VAL A 73 1.02 -12.28 6.73
CA VAL A 73 1.56 -11.64 5.53
C VAL A 73 2.91 -12.24 5.14
N GLY A 74 3.83 -12.39 6.11
CA GLY A 74 5.14 -13.01 5.88
C GLY A 74 5.02 -14.44 5.32
N LEU A 75 4.13 -15.26 5.90
CA LEU A 75 3.81 -16.60 5.38
C LEU A 75 3.31 -16.53 3.92
N GLY A 76 2.38 -15.61 3.62
CA GLY A 76 1.83 -15.44 2.27
C GLY A 76 2.90 -15.03 1.27
N LEU A 77 3.76 -14.07 1.60
CA LEU A 77 4.86 -13.63 0.75
C LEU A 77 5.87 -14.76 0.50
N ALA A 78 6.25 -15.52 1.54
CA ALA A 78 7.18 -16.63 1.42
C ALA A 78 6.64 -17.76 0.52
N LEU A 79 5.39 -18.19 0.72
CA LEU A 79 4.76 -19.24 -0.08
C LEU A 79 4.58 -18.82 -1.54
N SER A 80 4.21 -17.57 -1.78
CA SER A 80 4.06 -17.02 -3.13
C SER A 80 5.41 -16.81 -3.84
N GLY A 81 6.52 -16.80 -3.11
CA GLY A 81 7.85 -16.50 -3.65
C GLY A 81 8.04 -15.01 -3.95
N ILE A 82 7.31 -14.15 -3.25
CA ILE A 82 7.49 -12.71 -3.35
C ILE A 82 8.48 -12.27 -2.29
N SER A 83 9.50 -11.54 -2.73
CA SER A 83 10.44 -10.85 -1.86
C SER A 83 10.34 -9.34 -2.07
N ALA A 84 10.73 -8.57 -1.06
CA ALA A 84 10.83 -7.12 -1.16
C ALA A 84 12.28 -6.67 -0.94
N ARG A 85 12.71 -5.68 -1.73
CA ARG A 85 13.96 -4.96 -1.49
C ARG A 85 13.59 -3.53 -1.13
N LEU A 86 13.90 -3.10 0.09
CA LEU A 86 13.66 -1.73 0.55
C LEU A 86 14.94 -0.91 0.39
N THR A 87 14.84 0.19 -0.34
CA THR A 87 15.87 1.22 -0.49
C THR A 87 15.40 2.51 0.16
N GLY A 88 16.29 3.28 0.79
CA GLY A 88 15.92 4.50 1.52
C GLY A 88 15.34 4.23 2.91
N ALA A 89 15.62 3.07 3.52
CA ALA A 89 15.14 2.74 4.86
C ALA A 89 15.61 3.74 5.93
N GLU A 90 16.73 4.41 5.71
CA GLU A 90 17.29 5.46 6.56
C GLU A 90 16.44 6.74 6.57
N ARG A 91 15.64 6.98 5.54
CA ARG A 91 14.71 8.12 5.38
C ARG A 91 13.39 7.92 6.11
N LEU A 92 13.08 6.68 6.49
CA LEU A 92 11.84 6.39 7.19
C LEU A 92 11.84 7.05 8.57
N PRO A 93 10.79 7.82 8.93
CA PRO A 93 10.70 8.48 10.22
C PRO A 93 10.76 7.50 11.37
N ARG A 94 11.83 7.53 12.17
CA ARG A 94 11.98 6.69 13.36
C ARG A 94 11.42 7.40 14.57
N GLY A 95 10.52 6.73 15.30
CA GLY A 95 9.96 7.26 16.55
C GLY A 95 8.95 8.40 16.38
N ARG A 96 8.55 8.75 15.17
CA ARG A 96 7.49 9.73 14.89
C ARG A 96 6.48 9.22 13.87
N THR A 97 5.28 9.73 13.97
CA THR A 97 4.15 9.38 13.09
C THR A 97 4.36 9.98 11.70
N ALA A 98 3.91 9.24 10.68
CA ALA A 98 3.95 9.70 9.29
C ALA A 98 2.79 9.12 8.47
N VAL A 99 2.50 9.76 7.34
CA VAL A 99 1.61 9.23 6.30
C VAL A 99 2.46 8.76 5.13
N TYR A 100 2.49 7.46 4.91
CA TYR A 100 3.18 6.83 3.79
C TYR A 100 2.29 6.89 2.56
N CYS A 101 2.77 7.50 1.48
CA CYS A 101 2.04 7.73 0.25
C CYS A 101 2.67 6.92 -0.89
N ALA A 102 1.99 5.89 -1.40
CA ALA A 102 2.55 4.96 -2.37
C ALA A 102 1.72 4.87 -3.66
N ASN A 103 2.38 4.57 -4.81
CA ASN A 103 1.68 4.16 -6.02
C ASN A 103 1.02 2.78 -5.84
N HIS A 104 0.01 2.46 -6.66
CA HIS A 104 -0.79 1.25 -6.50
C HIS A 104 -1.07 0.54 -7.82
N ALA A 105 -0.51 -0.64 -8.01
CA ALA A 105 -0.66 -1.43 -9.24
C ALA A 105 -1.07 -2.90 -8.98
N SER A 106 -0.98 -3.38 -7.72
CA SER A 106 -1.20 -4.78 -7.37
C SER A 106 -1.98 -4.96 -6.06
N ASN A 107 -2.66 -6.08 -5.90
CA ASN A 107 -3.23 -6.48 -4.60
C ASN A 107 -2.15 -6.78 -3.54
N ILE A 108 -0.92 -7.05 -3.99
CA ILE A 108 0.21 -7.37 -3.11
C ILE A 108 0.81 -6.10 -2.48
N ASP A 109 0.58 -4.92 -3.05
CA ASP A 109 1.23 -3.68 -2.61
C ASP A 109 0.96 -3.38 -1.13
N ALA A 110 -0.31 -3.43 -0.70
CA ALA A 110 -0.67 -3.13 0.68
C ALA A 110 -0.06 -4.12 1.69
N PRO A 111 -0.22 -5.46 1.56
CA PRO A 111 0.42 -6.39 2.47
C PRO A 111 1.95 -6.33 2.42
N LEU A 112 2.55 -6.09 1.24
CA LEU A 112 3.99 -5.95 1.11
C LEU A 112 4.50 -4.74 1.89
N LEU A 113 3.92 -3.55 1.67
CA LEU A 113 4.31 -2.33 2.36
C LEU A 113 4.03 -2.41 3.87
N PHE A 114 2.92 -3.01 4.26
CA PHE A 114 2.62 -3.31 5.67
C PHE A 114 3.72 -4.15 6.32
N HIS A 115 4.31 -5.09 5.58
CA HIS A 115 5.35 -5.97 6.09
C HIS A 115 6.73 -5.30 6.18
N VAL A 116 7.06 -4.38 5.25
CA VAL A 116 8.43 -3.87 5.11
C VAL A 116 8.65 -2.44 5.60
N LEU A 117 7.60 -1.59 5.71
CA LEU A 117 7.80 -0.17 6.03
C LEU A 117 7.76 0.12 7.53
N HIS A 118 6.77 -0.40 8.25
CA HIS A 118 6.54 -0.03 9.63
C HIS A 118 5.77 -1.13 10.39
N PRO A 119 6.14 -1.46 11.65
CA PRO A 119 5.53 -2.55 12.41
C PRO A 119 4.04 -2.33 12.76
N ARG A 120 3.57 -1.08 12.75
CA ARG A 120 2.17 -0.73 13.05
C ARG A 120 1.66 0.28 12.02
N LEU A 121 1.48 -0.17 10.78
CA LEU A 121 0.99 0.66 9.69
C LEU A 121 -0.53 0.50 9.56
N HIS A 122 -1.26 1.59 9.74
CA HIS A 122 -2.71 1.62 9.60
C HIS A 122 -3.10 1.85 8.14
N LEU A 123 -4.30 1.45 7.77
CA LEU A 123 -4.80 1.50 6.41
C LEU A 123 -6.20 2.10 6.35
N LEU A 124 -6.46 2.84 5.28
CA LEU A 124 -7.81 3.10 4.83
C LEU A 124 -8.25 1.94 3.94
N TYR A 125 -9.27 1.18 4.33
CA TYR A 125 -9.73 0.03 3.58
C TYR A 125 -11.13 0.23 3.00
N LYS A 126 -11.43 -0.46 1.90
CA LYS A 126 -12.75 -0.40 1.27
C LYS A 126 -13.82 -0.98 2.21
N ALA A 127 -14.91 -0.27 2.45
CA ALA A 127 -15.92 -0.61 3.46
C ALA A 127 -16.48 -2.04 3.34
N GLU A 128 -16.54 -2.59 2.11
CA GLU A 128 -17.04 -3.96 1.88
C GLU A 128 -16.16 -5.05 2.53
N PHE A 129 -14.85 -4.79 2.76
CA PHE A 129 -14.00 -5.72 3.51
C PHE A 129 -14.43 -5.88 4.98
N GLY A 130 -15.11 -4.88 5.54
CA GLY A 130 -15.72 -4.96 6.87
C GLY A 130 -16.78 -6.05 7.04
N ARG A 131 -17.33 -6.57 5.92
CA ARG A 131 -18.31 -7.68 5.93
C ARG A 131 -17.65 -9.06 6.06
N MET A 132 -16.31 -9.15 5.95
CA MET A 132 -15.61 -10.42 6.13
C MET A 132 -15.62 -10.84 7.61
N PRO A 133 -15.99 -12.08 7.95
CA PRO A 133 -16.28 -12.47 9.34
C PRO A 133 -15.14 -12.22 10.32
N ILE A 134 -13.91 -12.54 9.97
CA ILE A 134 -12.73 -12.41 10.84
C ILE A 134 -12.01 -11.10 10.58
N LEU A 135 -11.62 -10.84 9.32
CA LEU A 135 -10.85 -9.65 8.95
C LEU A 135 -11.63 -8.36 9.19
N GLY A 136 -12.95 -8.37 8.93
CA GLY A 136 -13.82 -7.23 9.19
C GLY A 136 -13.95 -6.86 10.68
N ARG A 137 -13.77 -7.83 11.59
CA ARG A 137 -13.72 -7.58 13.03
C ARG A 137 -12.32 -7.18 13.50
N ALA A 138 -11.28 -7.74 12.90
CA ALA A 138 -9.90 -7.43 13.23
C ALA A 138 -9.50 -5.99 12.83
N ALA A 139 -9.96 -5.53 11.67
CA ALA A 139 -9.58 -4.23 11.12
C ALA A 139 -9.91 -3.04 12.05
N PRO A 140 -11.12 -2.89 12.61
CA PRO A 140 -11.41 -1.81 13.57
C PRO A 140 -10.61 -1.92 14.88
N ILE A 141 -10.37 -3.15 15.37
CA ILE A 141 -9.56 -3.37 16.58
C ILE A 141 -8.10 -2.94 16.34
N ALA A 142 -7.59 -3.16 15.12
CA ALA A 142 -6.29 -2.68 14.69
C ALA A 142 -6.29 -1.17 14.35
N GLY A 143 -7.40 -0.45 14.49
CA GLY A 143 -7.49 0.98 14.17
C GLY A 143 -7.51 1.28 12.67
N PHE A 144 -7.79 0.30 11.81
CA PHE A 144 -7.99 0.54 10.38
C PHE A 144 -9.35 1.20 10.16
N ILE A 145 -9.44 2.09 9.18
CA ILE A 145 -10.63 2.92 8.96
C ILE A 145 -11.29 2.56 7.63
N PRO A 146 -12.59 2.20 7.65
CA PRO A 146 -13.33 1.91 6.43
C PRO A 146 -13.60 3.20 5.64
N VAL A 147 -13.51 3.11 4.31
CA VAL A 147 -13.83 4.22 3.39
C VAL A 147 -14.87 3.77 2.40
N GLU A 148 -15.99 4.47 2.37
CA GLU A 148 -16.98 4.38 1.31
C GLU A 148 -16.62 5.37 0.19
N ARG A 149 -16.01 4.85 -0.87
CA ARG A 149 -15.41 5.70 -1.92
C ARG A 149 -16.44 6.35 -2.85
N GLN A 150 -17.67 5.85 -2.84
CA GLN A 150 -18.76 6.36 -3.68
C GLN A 150 -19.57 7.45 -2.98
N ASN A 151 -19.46 7.58 -1.66
CA ASN A 151 -20.10 8.58 -0.86
C ASN A 151 -19.09 9.63 -0.38
N HIS A 152 -19.19 10.85 -0.92
CA HIS A 152 -18.22 11.93 -0.66
C HIS A 152 -18.19 12.32 0.83
N GLU A 153 -19.35 12.39 1.48
CA GLU A 153 -19.46 12.76 2.91
C GLU A 153 -18.80 11.70 3.82
N GLN A 154 -19.10 10.42 3.58
CA GLN A 154 -18.50 9.33 4.34
C GLN A 154 -16.98 9.22 4.07
N ALA A 155 -16.55 9.49 2.85
CA ALA A 155 -15.13 9.54 2.52
C ALA A 155 -14.42 10.69 3.26
N GLN A 156 -15.06 11.85 3.39
CA GLN A 156 -14.52 12.98 4.17
C GLN A 156 -14.45 12.64 5.66
N GLN A 157 -15.49 12.06 6.24
CA GLN A 157 -15.52 11.61 7.64
C GLN A 157 -14.39 10.59 7.92
N ALA A 158 -14.14 9.66 6.99
CA ALA A 158 -13.03 8.71 7.12
C ALA A 158 -11.66 9.41 7.11
N VAL A 159 -11.48 10.46 6.32
CA VAL A 159 -10.25 11.28 6.32
C VAL A 159 -10.07 12.01 7.65
N ASP A 160 -11.15 12.55 8.22
CA ASP A 160 -11.11 13.27 9.49
C ASP A 160 -10.77 12.31 10.66
N LEU A 161 -11.41 11.14 10.72
CA LEU A 161 -11.09 10.09 11.69
C LEU A 161 -9.63 9.60 11.54
N ALA A 162 -9.14 9.51 10.31
CA ALA A 162 -7.75 9.13 10.05
C ALA A 162 -6.78 10.23 10.52
N ALA A 163 -7.10 11.51 10.28
CA ALA A 163 -6.28 12.63 10.76
C ALA A 163 -6.18 12.65 12.30
N GLU A 164 -7.30 12.43 13.00
CA GLU A 164 -7.30 12.28 14.45
C GLU A 164 -6.47 11.08 14.92
N SER A 165 -6.56 9.94 14.20
CA SER A 165 -5.78 8.75 14.53
C SER A 165 -4.28 8.99 14.34
N VAL A 166 -3.91 9.69 13.26
CA VAL A 166 -2.52 10.10 13.00
C VAL A 166 -2.01 11.05 14.08
N ALA A 167 -2.80 12.03 14.48
CA ALA A 167 -2.44 12.95 15.57
C ALA A 167 -2.24 12.23 16.92
N ARG A 168 -2.88 11.08 17.12
CA ARG A 168 -2.68 10.20 18.29
C ARG A 168 -1.46 9.27 18.18
N GLY A 169 -0.64 9.38 17.14
CA GLY A 169 0.60 8.63 16.98
C GLY A 169 0.51 7.39 16.07
N ASN A 170 -0.57 7.23 15.32
CA ASN A 170 -0.74 6.10 14.40
C ASN A 170 -0.29 6.46 12.97
N SER A 171 0.74 5.79 12.45
CA SER A 171 1.16 5.97 11.06
C SER A 171 0.19 5.29 10.08
N PHE A 172 -0.05 5.93 8.93
CA PHE A 172 -0.97 5.43 7.91
C PHE A 172 -0.29 5.20 6.57
N LEU A 173 -0.73 4.17 5.85
CA LEU A 173 -0.43 3.97 4.44
C LEU A 173 -1.64 4.40 3.61
N VAL A 174 -1.38 5.22 2.61
CA VAL A 174 -2.38 5.66 1.64
C VAL A 174 -1.91 5.38 0.21
N PHE A 175 -2.86 4.99 -0.62
CA PHE A 175 -2.68 4.92 -2.06
C PHE A 175 -3.49 6.06 -2.66
N PRO A 176 -2.87 7.21 -2.98
CA PRO A 176 -3.61 8.42 -3.37
C PRO A 176 -4.34 8.27 -4.69
N GLU A 177 -3.94 7.33 -5.54
CA GLU A 177 -4.66 6.98 -6.77
C GLU A 177 -6.10 6.48 -6.51
N GLY A 178 -6.37 5.96 -5.31
CA GLY A 178 -7.67 5.43 -4.90
C GLY A 178 -8.12 4.17 -5.63
N THR A 179 -7.37 3.69 -6.60
CA THR A 179 -7.54 2.42 -7.31
C THR A 179 -6.20 1.94 -7.86
N ARG A 180 -6.11 0.67 -8.21
CA ARG A 180 -4.91 0.12 -8.84
C ARG A 180 -4.81 0.54 -10.31
N SER A 181 -3.62 0.98 -10.71
CA SER A 181 -3.29 1.18 -12.12
C SER A 181 -3.34 -0.17 -12.88
N ARG A 182 -3.84 -0.14 -14.12
CA ARG A 182 -3.84 -1.31 -15.02
C ARG A 182 -2.60 -1.34 -15.90
N THR A 183 -2.13 -0.17 -16.30
CA THR A 183 -0.96 -0.02 -17.17
C THR A 183 0.35 -0.03 -16.39
N GLY A 184 0.32 0.41 -15.14
CA GLY A 184 1.48 0.67 -14.30
C GLY A 184 1.85 2.16 -14.26
N GLU A 185 1.22 2.98 -15.11
CA GLU A 185 1.34 4.43 -15.05
C GLU A 185 0.73 4.99 -13.77
N LEU A 186 1.29 6.08 -13.29
CA LEU A 186 0.82 6.75 -12.08
C LEU A 186 -0.48 7.50 -12.36
N LEU A 187 -1.57 7.09 -11.71
CA LEU A 187 -2.87 7.75 -11.86
C LEU A 187 -2.91 9.11 -11.12
N PRO A 188 -3.90 9.98 -11.41
CA PRO A 188 -4.10 11.22 -10.66
C PRO A 188 -4.29 10.97 -9.16
N PHE A 189 -3.67 11.81 -8.33
CA PHE A 189 -3.73 11.69 -6.87
C PHE A 189 -4.98 12.36 -6.30
N LYS A 190 -5.65 11.64 -5.39
CA LYS A 190 -6.76 12.14 -4.58
C LYS A 190 -6.24 12.85 -3.34
N LYS A 191 -6.98 13.85 -2.88
CA LYS A 191 -6.58 14.79 -1.86
C LYS A 191 -6.57 14.23 -0.42
N GLY A 192 -7.36 13.15 -0.14
CA GLY A 192 -7.66 12.70 1.23
C GLY A 192 -6.45 12.41 2.11
N GLY A 193 -5.46 11.66 1.60
CA GLY A 193 -4.25 11.35 2.37
C GLY A 193 -3.40 12.57 2.71
N PHE A 194 -3.39 13.57 1.83
CA PHE A 194 -2.64 14.81 2.04
C PHE A 194 -3.36 15.73 3.04
N ILE A 195 -4.69 15.84 2.95
CA ILE A 195 -5.51 16.54 3.95
C ILE A 195 -5.29 15.94 5.35
N MET A 196 -5.25 14.61 5.45
CA MET A 196 -4.98 13.90 6.70
C MET A 196 -3.62 14.28 7.29
N ALA A 197 -2.56 14.32 6.48
CA ALA A 197 -1.22 14.68 6.92
C ALA A 197 -1.13 16.15 7.36
N ILE A 198 -1.70 17.08 6.59
CA ILE A 198 -1.75 18.50 6.92
C ILE A 198 -2.52 18.73 8.24
N LYS A 199 -3.71 18.13 8.39
CA LYS A 199 -4.50 18.27 9.63
C LYS A 199 -3.77 17.74 10.86
N ALA A 200 -3.01 16.66 10.71
CA ALA A 200 -2.24 16.07 11.79
C ALA A 200 -0.84 16.67 11.95
N GLN A 201 -0.40 17.56 11.05
CA GLN A 201 0.94 18.20 11.04
C GLN A 201 2.07 17.15 11.09
N VAL A 202 1.95 16.06 10.31
CA VAL A 202 2.95 14.98 10.22
C VAL A 202 3.48 14.84 8.81
N PRO A 203 4.73 14.37 8.62
CA PRO A 203 5.31 14.26 7.29
C PRO A 203 4.56 13.27 6.39
N ILE A 204 4.56 13.58 5.09
CA ILE A 204 4.29 12.62 4.02
C ILE A 204 5.60 11.93 3.65
N VAL A 205 5.60 10.60 3.60
CA VAL A 205 6.71 9.81 3.09
C VAL A 205 6.32 9.24 1.73
N PRO A 206 6.85 9.78 0.62
CA PRO A 206 6.63 9.20 -0.70
C PRO A 206 7.27 7.82 -0.81
N VAL A 207 6.55 6.86 -1.38
CA VAL A 207 7.04 5.48 -1.56
C VAL A 207 6.76 5.03 -3.00
N ALA A 208 7.77 4.54 -3.70
CA ALA A 208 7.60 3.92 -5.01
C ALA A 208 7.66 2.40 -4.92
N ILE A 209 6.71 1.73 -5.55
CA ILE A 209 6.64 0.27 -5.67
C ILE A 209 6.89 -0.09 -7.14
N ILE A 210 7.97 -0.83 -7.39
CA ILE A 210 8.41 -1.25 -8.71
C ILE A 210 8.33 -2.78 -8.80
N GLY A 211 7.68 -3.30 -9.85
CA GLY A 211 7.51 -4.74 -10.02
C GLY A 211 6.26 -5.35 -9.37
N GLY A 212 5.55 -4.62 -8.49
CA GLY A 212 4.32 -5.11 -7.83
C GLY A 212 3.25 -5.59 -8.82
N ARG A 213 3.11 -4.91 -9.96
CA ARG A 213 2.19 -5.33 -11.04
C ARG A 213 2.53 -6.71 -11.61
N ALA A 214 3.82 -7.06 -11.70
CA ALA A 214 4.26 -8.37 -12.14
C ALA A 214 3.92 -9.48 -11.13
N ALA A 215 3.91 -9.17 -9.83
CA ALA A 215 3.53 -10.11 -8.78
C ALA A 215 2.07 -10.56 -8.93
N MET A 216 1.16 -9.63 -9.16
CA MET A 216 -0.27 -9.93 -9.33
C MET A 216 -0.96 -8.81 -10.11
N THR A 217 -1.20 -9.00 -11.39
CA THR A 217 -1.90 -8.04 -12.23
C THR A 217 -3.37 -7.85 -11.77
N LYS A 218 -3.91 -6.64 -11.96
CA LYS A 218 -5.31 -6.32 -11.63
C LYS A 218 -6.26 -7.24 -12.42
N GLY A 219 -7.09 -7.99 -11.69
CA GLY A 219 -8.02 -8.98 -12.26
C GLY A 219 -7.48 -10.40 -12.32
N SER A 220 -6.17 -10.62 -12.13
CA SER A 220 -5.60 -11.97 -11.99
C SER A 220 -5.77 -12.51 -10.58
N ARG A 221 -5.89 -13.85 -10.47
CA ARG A 221 -5.78 -14.60 -9.22
C ARG A 221 -4.44 -15.33 -9.11
N LEU A 222 -3.61 -15.28 -10.15
CA LEU A 222 -2.29 -15.89 -10.14
C LEU A 222 -1.29 -14.94 -9.48
N ILE A 223 -0.57 -15.46 -8.51
CA ILE A 223 0.55 -14.79 -7.84
C ILE A 223 1.82 -15.31 -8.49
N ARG A 224 2.71 -14.41 -8.90
CA ARG A 224 3.98 -14.75 -9.53
C ARG A 224 5.11 -14.53 -8.55
N PRO A 225 6.07 -15.47 -8.43
CA PRO A 225 7.28 -15.22 -7.66
C PRO A 225 8.07 -14.08 -8.33
N VAL A 226 8.36 -13.05 -7.56
CA VAL A 226 9.06 -11.84 -8.05
C VAL A 226 9.67 -11.08 -6.87
N THR A 227 10.80 -10.41 -7.13
CA THR A 227 11.32 -9.39 -6.22
C THR A 227 10.67 -8.05 -6.56
N VAL A 228 10.07 -7.42 -5.56
CA VAL A 228 9.46 -6.09 -5.66
C VAL A 228 10.40 -5.08 -5.02
N ASP A 229 10.81 -4.06 -5.77
CA ASP A 229 11.62 -2.99 -5.23
C ASP A 229 10.68 -1.93 -4.61
N VAL A 230 10.94 -1.60 -3.34
CA VAL A 230 10.26 -0.56 -2.58
C VAL A 230 11.28 0.54 -2.32
N ARG A 231 10.97 1.76 -2.72
CA ARG A 231 11.86 2.92 -2.52
C ARG A 231 11.17 3.95 -1.65
N ALA A 232 11.80 4.32 -0.54
CA ALA A 232 11.35 5.42 0.29
C ALA A 232 12.02 6.72 -0.16
N GLY A 233 11.22 7.75 -0.42
CA GLY A 233 11.67 9.10 -0.72
C GLY A 233 11.97 9.90 0.53
N GLU A 234 12.40 11.17 0.34
CA GLU A 234 12.60 12.11 1.44
C GLU A 234 11.26 12.50 2.06
N PRO A 235 11.11 12.47 3.40
CA PRO A 235 9.91 12.94 4.05
C PRO A 235 9.62 14.39 3.72
N ILE A 236 8.39 14.71 3.37
CA ILE A 236 7.91 16.06 3.11
C ILE A 236 7.21 16.53 4.38
N GLU A 237 7.80 17.48 5.07
CA GLU A 237 7.24 18.03 6.31
C GLU A 237 5.98 18.84 6.02
N THR A 238 4.97 18.69 6.88
CA THR A 238 3.71 19.44 6.78
C THR A 238 3.50 20.43 7.91
N THR A 239 4.47 20.54 8.82
CA THR A 239 4.41 21.48 9.95
C THR A 239 4.27 22.91 9.43
N GLY A 240 3.24 23.61 9.87
CA GLY A 240 2.91 24.96 9.41
C GLY A 240 2.14 25.03 8.09
N MET A 241 1.96 23.91 7.38
CA MET A 241 1.12 23.89 6.18
C MET A 241 -0.37 23.98 6.53
N THR A 242 -1.11 24.64 5.64
CA THR A 242 -2.57 24.77 5.67
C THR A 242 -3.22 23.97 4.55
N LEU A 243 -4.53 23.92 4.50
CA LEU A 243 -5.23 23.23 3.41
C LEU A 243 -5.04 23.92 2.04
N ASP A 244 -4.58 25.17 2.02
CA ASP A 244 -4.23 25.87 0.78
C ASP A 244 -2.95 25.34 0.16
N ASP A 245 -2.02 24.80 0.96
CA ASP A 245 -0.77 24.19 0.51
C ASP A 245 -0.94 22.76 -0.04
N ARG A 246 -2.16 22.21 0.08
CA ARG A 246 -2.47 20.82 -0.26
C ARG A 246 -2.07 20.42 -1.68
N ASP A 247 -2.37 21.25 -2.68
CA ASP A 247 -2.11 20.92 -4.09
C ASP A 247 -0.61 20.98 -4.38
N HIS A 248 0.14 21.85 -3.70
CA HIS A 248 1.60 21.88 -3.73
C HIS A 248 2.19 20.61 -3.09
N LEU A 249 1.72 20.19 -1.92
CA LEU A 249 2.15 18.96 -1.26
C LEU A 249 1.88 17.72 -2.13
N ILE A 250 0.74 17.67 -2.83
CA ILE A 250 0.41 16.60 -3.78
C ILE A 250 1.44 16.57 -4.92
N ALA A 251 1.76 17.74 -5.49
CA ALA A 251 2.74 17.84 -6.57
C ALA A 251 4.12 17.37 -6.14
N MET A 252 4.62 17.81 -4.98
CA MET A 252 5.91 17.38 -4.42
C MET A 252 5.99 15.86 -4.24
N ALA A 253 4.97 15.27 -3.60
CA ALA A 253 4.95 13.82 -3.36
C ALA A 253 4.86 13.03 -4.67
N ARG A 254 4.08 13.52 -5.64
CA ARG A 254 3.94 12.91 -6.96
C ARG A 254 5.26 12.93 -7.71
N THR A 255 5.93 14.08 -7.76
CA THR A 255 7.23 14.23 -8.44
C THR A 255 8.28 13.26 -7.86
N GLN A 256 8.41 13.17 -6.53
CA GLN A 256 9.33 12.21 -5.92
C GLN A 256 9.00 10.75 -6.29
N ILE A 257 7.71 10.39 -6.31
CA ILE A 257 7.32 9.02 -6.69
C ILE A 257 7.65 8.77 -8.16
N GLU A 258 7.37 9.72 -9.07
CA GLU A 258 7.71 9.62 -10.49
C GLU A 258 9.21 9.46 -10.72
N GLU A 259 10.04 10.27 -10.07
CA GLU A 259 11.50 10.18 -10.12
C GLU A 259 12.01 8.82 -9.64
N MET A 260 11.47 8.32 -8.51
CA MET A 260 11.81 7.00 -7.99
C MET A 260 11.39 5.86 -8.91
N LEU A 261 10.27 5.98 -9.61
CA LEU A 261 9.80 4.97 -10.57
C LEU A 261 10.68 4.93 -11.83
N LEU A 262 11.22 6.07 -12.26
CA LEU A 262 12.08 6.20 -13.45
C LEU A 262 13.55 5.87 -13.17
N ALA A 263 14.00 6.00 -11.93
CA ALA A 263 15.39 5.72 -11.58
C ALA A 263 15.76 4.24 -11.82
N PRO A 264 16.96 3.94 -12.35
CA PRO A 264 17.38 2.57 -12.60
C PRO A 264 17.40 1.73 -11.32
N ILE A 265 17.13 0.43 -11.47
CA ILE A 265 17.24 -0.52 -10.36
C ILE A 265 18.74 -0.78 -10.12
N VAL A 266 19.25 -0.28 -9.00
CA VAL A 266 20.64 -0.54 -8.60
C VAL A 266 20.67 -1.94 -7.99
N HIS A 267 21.23 -2.90 -8.72
CA HIS A 267 21.54 -4.20 -8.16
C HIS A 267 22.82 -4.08 -7.33
N THR A 268 22.69 -3.87 -6.02
CA THR A 268 23.83 -4.08 -5.11
C THR A 268 24.10 -5.58 -5.10
N SER A 269 25.24 -5.97 -5.67
CA SER A 269 25.82 -7.32 -5.67
C SER A 269 26.17 -7.79 -4.25
#